data_192ef5f2d760581f124db85c92342317
#
_entry.id   192ef5f2d760581f124db85c92342317
#
_cell.length_a   1.000
_cell.length_b   1.000
_cell.length_c   1.000
_cell.angle_alpha   90.00
_cell.angle_beta   90.00
_cell.angle_gamma   90.00
#
_symmetry.space_group_name_H-M   'P 1'
#
loop_
_entity.id
_entity.type
_entity.pdbx_description
1 polymer ?
#
loop_
_entity_poly.entity_id
_entity_poly.type
_entity_poly.pdbx_seq_one_letter_code
_entity_poly.pdbx_strand_id
1 'polypeptide(L)'
;MSQDGSIRRTPEEAADRANQLIQGTFAGVLGMEFTLLSSDRVEATLKVRQEHKQPWGILHGGAVMTLADTVAGAGAYMNLAPGQETVTVELKINLIGAVREGVIRAEATPLHRGKPTSIW
;
A
#
# COMPACT_ATOMS: atom_id res chain seq x y z
N MET A 1 3.74 14.22 -20.29
CA MET A 1 2.49 13.67 -20.82
C MET A 1 2.74 12.25 -21.31
N SER A 2 1.79 11.35 -21.06
CA SER A 2 1.83 10.03 -21.66
C SER A 2 1.42 10.09 -23.13
N GLN A 3 1.64 9.00 -23.89
CA GLN A 3 1.31 8.95 -25.33
C GLN A 3 -0.19 9.08 -25.62
N ASP A 4 -1.05 8.82 -24.63
CA ASP A 4 -2.49 8.96 -24.75
C ASP A 4 -2.99 10.39 -24.46
N GLY A 5 -2.07 11.32 -24.24
CA GLY A 5 -2.40 12.70 -23.90
C GLY A 5 -2.65 12.99 -22.44
N SER A 6 -2.60 11.98 -21.57
CA SER A 6 -2.75 12.22 -20.13
C SER A 6 -1.48 12.82 -19.53
N ILE A 7 -1.64 13.60 -18.46
CA ILE A 7 -0.52 14.16 -17.72
C ILE A 7 0.05 13.08 -16.80
N ARG A 8 1.36 12.83 -16.93
CA ARG A 8 2.05 11.89 -16.05
C ARG A 8 2.24 12.54 -14.68
N ARG A 9 1.78 11.86 -13.63
CA ARG A 9 1.94 12.30 -12.24
C ARG A 9 3.35 11.97 -11.74
N THR A 10 3.87 12.85 -10.87
CA THR A 10 5.03 12.49 -10.05
C THR A 10 4.62 11.39 -9.05
N PRO A 11 5.58 10.65 -8.46
CA PRO A 11 5.26 9.67 -7.42
C PRO A 11 4.51 10.27 -6.22
N GLU A 12 4.79 11.51 -5.87
CA GLU A 12 4.11 12.23 -4.79
C GLU A 12 2.69 12.61 -5.19
N GLU A 13 2.49 13.09 -6.41
CA GLU A 13 1.16 13.41 -6.93
C GLU A 13 0.30 12.16 -7.08
N ALA A 14 0.89 11.03 -7.48
CA ALA A 14 0.21 9.76 -7.54
C ALA A 14 -0.22 9.28 -6.14
N ALA A 15 0.64 9.48 -5.14
CA ALA A 15 0.32 9.19 -3.75
C ALA A 15 -0.87 10.03 -3.26
N ASP A 16 -0.86 11.33 -3.54
CA ASP A 16 -1.97 12.23 -3.18
C ASP A 16 -3.28 11.76 -3.82
N ARG A 17 -3.22 11.36 -5.08
CA ARG A 17 -4.40 10.84 -5.79
C ARG A 17 -4.90 9.54 -5.15
N ALA A 18 -3.99 8.63 -4.80
CA ALA A 18 -4.34 7.38 -4.13
C ALA A 18 -5.01 7.65 -2.78
N ASN A 19 -4.51 8.63 -2.02
CA ASN A 19 -5.09 9.02 -0.74
C ASN A 19 -6.53 9.51 -0.90
N GLN A 20 -6.84 10.20 -1.98
CA GLN A 20 -8.22 10.60 -2.30
C GLN A 20 -9.09 9.39 -2.62
N LEU A 21 -8.56 8.45 -3.40
CA LEU A 21 -9.30 7.27 -3.85
C LEU A 21 -9.63 6.28 -2.74
N ILE A 22 -8.77 6.17 -1.72
CA ILE A 22 -9.01 5.24 -0.62
C ILE A 22 -10.00 5.76 0.43
N GLN A 23 -10.41 7.02 0.36
CA GLN A 23 -11.40 7.57 1.28
C GLN A 23 -12.70 6.75 1.22
N GLY A 24 -13.21 6.36 2.39
CA GLY A 24 -14.40 5.52 2.49
C GLY A 24 -14.17 4.04 2.22
N THR A 25 -12.96 3.65 1.83
CA THR A 25 -12.58 2.25 1.67
C THR A 25 -11.88 1.73 2.93
N PHE A 26 -11.59 0.44 2.98
CA PHE A 26 -10.95 -0.18 4.14
C PHE A 26 -9.61 0.48 4.48
N ALA A 27 -8.76 0.72 3.49
CA ALA A 27 -7.48 1.40 3.70
C ALA A 27 -7.68 2.81 4.28
N GLY A 28 -8.66 3.53 3.79
CA GLY A 28 -9.01 4.86 4.30
C GLY A 28 -9.53 4.82 5.74
N VAL A 29 -10.37 3.84 6.06
CA VAL A 29 -10.87 3.63 7.44
C VAL A 29 -9.71 3.29 8.38
N LEU A 30 -8.76 2.49 7.91
CA LEU A 30 -7.56 2.18 8.68
C LEU A 30 -6.72 3.43 8.97
N GLY A 31 -6.80 4.44 8.11
CA GLY A 31 -6.10 5.71 8.28
C GLY A 31 -4.69 5.71 7.71
N MET A 32 -4.39 4.80 6.79
CA MET A 32 -3.09 4.82 6.12
C MET A 32 -2.99 5.98 5.13
N GLU A 33 -1.77 6.43 4.90
CA GLU A 33 -1.47 7.49 3.94
C GLU A 33 -0.33 7.06 3.02
N PHE A 34 -0.57 7.10 1.73
CA PHE A 34 0.50 6.96 0.75
C PHE A 34 1.36 8.23 0.75
N THR A 35 2.67 8.04 0.70
CA THR A 35 3.64 9.13 0.60
C THR A 35 4.40 9.10 -0.72
N LEU A 36 4.47 7.94 -1.37
CA LEU A 36 5.11 7.78 -2.67
C LEU A 36 4.47 6.60 -3.39
N LEU A 37 4.14 6.79 -4.67
CA LEU A 37 3.52 5.74 -5.49
C LEU A 37 4.08 5.78 -6.91
N SER A 38 4.82 4.74 -7.27
CA SER A 38 5.36 4.55 -8.61
C SER A 38 5.33 3.07 -8.97
N SER A 39 5.66 2.76 -10.22
CA SER A 39 5.80 1.37 -10.66
C SER A 39 6.96 0.62 -10.00
N ASP A 40 7.90 1.34 -9.41
CA ASP A 40 9.13 0.77 -8.84
C ASP A 40 9.13 0.75 -7.31
N ARG A 41 8.33 1.59 -6.68
CA ARG A 41 8.36 1.76 -5.24
C ARG A 41 7.09 2.40 -4.74
N VAL A 42 6.59 1.88 -3.63
CA VAL A 42 5.45 2.45 -2.92
C VAL A 42 5.83 2.63 -1.46
N GLU A 43 5.50 3.80 -0.92
CA GLU A 43 5.68 4.08 0.51
C GLU A 43 4.38 4.60 1.09
N ALA A 44 4.09 4.16 2.31
CA ALA A 44 2.91 4.61 3.05
C ALA A 44 3.21 4.59 4.54
N THR A 45 2.44 5.36 5.28
CA THR A 45 2.53 5.44 6.74
C THR A 45 1.20 5.12 7.38
N LEU A 46 1.26 4.69 8.63
CA LEU A 46 0.09 4.49 9.47
C LEU A 46 0.41 5.00 10.87
N LYS A 47 -0.32 6.02 11.32
CA LYS A 47 -0.26 6.46 12.70
C LYS A 47 -1.06 5.48 13.55
N VAL A 48 -0.41 4.86 14.52
CA VAL A 48 -1.04 3.85 15.37
C VAL A 48 -2.08 4.51 16.27
N ARG A 49 -3.31 4.01 16.19
CA ARG A 49 -4.44 4.42 17.03
C ARG A 49 -4.89 3.27 17.90
N GLN A 50 -5.70 3.56 18.91
CA GLN A 50 -6.24 2.55 19.81
C GLN A 50 -6.99 1.45 19.02
N GLU A 51 -7.73 1.83 17.99
CA GLU A 51 -8.52 0.92 17.16
C GLU A 51 -7.68 -0.06 16.35
N HIS A 52 -6.39 0.21 16.18
CA HIS A 52 -5.47 -0.67 15.49
C HIS A 52 -4.86 -1.75 16.38
N LYS A 53 -5.12 -1.70 17.69
CA LYS A 53 -4.45 -2.54 18.67
C LYS A 53 -5.26 -3.78 18.99
N GLN A 54 -4.55 -4.85 19.33
CA GLN A 54 -5.14 -6.01 19.97
C GLN A 54 -5.31 -5.75 21.48
N PRO A 55 -6.02 -6.63 22.24
CA PRO A 55 -6.36 -6.34 23.64
C PRO A 55 -5.18 -6.07 24.57
N TRP A 56 -4.00 -6.56 24.26
CA TRP A 56 -2.80 -6.36 25.09
C TRP A 56 -2.05 -5.07 24.79
N GLY A 57 -2.60 -4.19 23.97
CA GLY A 57 -2.07 -2.84 23.75
C GLY A 57 -0.99 -2.71 22.70
N ILE A 58 -0.75 -3.74 21.92
CA ILE A 58 0.17 -3.67 20.78
C ILE A 58 -0.59 -3.67 19.46
N LEU A 59 0.03 -3.14 18.43
CA LEU A 59 -0.54 -3.09 17.09
C LEU A 59 -0.93 -4.49 16.62
N HIS A 60 -2.18 -4.63 16.19
CA HIS A 60 -2.70 -5.89 15.67
C HIS A 60 -2.00 -6.27 14.36
N GLY A 61 -1.58 -7.54 14.24
CA GLY A 61 -0.95 -8.04 13.03
C GLY A 61 -1.81 -7.84 11.78
N GLY A 62 -3.13 -7.88 11.92
CA GLY A 62 -4.06 -7.60 10.83
C GLY A 62 -3.93 -6.19 10.26
N ALA A 63 -3.63 -5.20 11.10
CA ALA A 63 -3.37 -3.84 10.64
C ALA A 63 -2.08 -3.78 9.80
N VAL A 64 -1.03 -4.47 10.25
CA VAL A 64 0.23 -4.57 9.52
C VAL A 64 0.03 -5.27 8.19
N MET A 65 -0.73 -6.37 8.17
CA MET A 65 -1.04 -7.12 6.95
C MET A 65 -1.81 -6.27 5.95
N THR A 66 -2.79 -5.50 6.43
CA THR A 66 -3.57 -4.59 5.56
C THR A 66 -2.68 -3.53 4.94
N LEU A 67 -1.79 -2.93 5.73
CA LEU A 67 -0.83 -1.95 5.22
C LEU A 67 0.09 -2.57 4.17
N ALA A 68 0.65 -3.74 4.45
CA ALA A 68 1.54 -4.46 3.53
C ALA A 68 0.83 -4.84 2.23
N ASP A 69 -0.37 -5.40 2.33
CA ASP A 69 -1.17 -5.79 1.16
C ASP A 69 -1.52 -4.58 0.30
N THR A 70 -1.88 -3.48 0.93
CA THR A 70 -2.30 -2.27 0.22
C THR A 70 -1.15 -1.62 -0.53
N VAL A 71 0.04 -1.52 0.08
CA VAL A 71 1.20 -0.93 -0.62
C VAL A 71 1.69 -1.83 -1.76
N ALA A 72 1.73 -3.14 -1.55
CA ALA A 72 2.13 -4.08 -2.59
C ALA A 72 1.11 -4.11 -3.73
N GLY A 73 -0.17 -4.13 -3.40
CA GLY A 73 -1.25 -4.09 -4.39
C GLY A 73 -1.23 -2.80 -5.22
N ALA A 74 -0.95 -1.67 -4.59
CA ALA A 74 -0.81 -0.40 -5.29
C ALA A 74 0.36 -0.43 -6.28
N GLY A 75 1.49 -1.00 -5.87
CA GLY A 75 2.64 -1.18 -6.75
C GLY A 75 2.34 -2.08 -7.94
N ALA A 76 1.67 -3.19 -7.70
CA ALA A 76 1.24 -4.10 -8.76
C ALA A 76 0.29 -3.38 -9.74
N TYR A 77 -0.65 -2.60 -9.21
CA TYR A 77 -1.58 -1.81 -10.03
C TYR A 77 -0.84 -0.84 -10.95
N MET A 78 0.22 -0.19 -10.45
CA MET A 78 1.01 0.77 -11.24
C MET A 78 1.76 0.12 -12.42
N ASN A 79 1.84 -1.22 -12.43
CA ASN A 79 2.50 -1.97 -13.50
C ASN A 79 1.51 -2.59 -14.49
N LEU A 80 0.20 -2.37 -14.33
CA LEU A 80 -0.81 -2.92 -15.21
C LEU A 80 -0.88 -2.18 -16.54
N ALA A 81 -1.15 -2.94 -17.61
CA ALA A 81 -1.53 -2.36 -18.88
C ALA A 81 -3.00 -1.92 -18.84
N PRO A 82 -3.44 -1.01 -19.74
CA PRO A 82 -4.85 -0.61 -19.80
C PRO A 82 -5.79 -1.83 -19.91
N GLY A 83 -6.85 -1.82 -19.09
CA GLY A 83 -7.86 -2.88 -19.09
C GLY A 83 -7.51 -4.09 -18.26
N GLN A 84 -6.32 -4.15 -17.67
CA GLN A 84 -5.95 -5.22 -16.75
C GLN A 84 -6.38 -4.90 -15.33
N GLU A 85 -6.60 -5.95 -14.55
CA GLU A 85 -6.91 -5.87 -13.13
C GLU A 85 -5.93 -6.74 -12.35
N THR A 86 -5.81 -6.50 -11.06
CA THR A 86 -4.96 -7.29 -10.18
C THR A 86 -5.69 -7.60 -8.88
N VAL A 87 -5.37 -8.76 -8.33
CA VAL A 87 -5.84 -9.18 -7.00
C VAL A 87 -4.69 -9.85 -6.27
N THR A 88 -4.71 -9.81 -4.96
CA THR A 88 -3.74 -10.52 -4.15
C THR A 88 -4.04 -12.01 -4.17
N VAL A 89 -3.04 -12.80 -4.51
CA VAL A 89 -3.14 -14.27 -4.47
C VAL A 89 -2.65 -14.80 -3.13
N GLU A 90 -1.54 -14.26 -2.64
CA GLU A 90 -0.92 -14.70 -1.39
C GLU A 90 -0.18 -13.54 -0.75
N LEU A 91 -0.26 -13.46 0.56
CA LEU A 91 0.51 -12.54 1.38
C LEU A 91 1.13 -13.33 2.53
N LYS A 92 2.46 -13.26 2.64
CA LYS A 92 3.18 -13.82 3.78
C LYS A 92 3.81 -12.67 4.56
N ILE A 93 3.69 -12.71 5.89
CA ILE A 93 4.26 -11.68 6.75
C ILE A 93 4.97 -12.32 7.94
N ASN A 94 6.05 -11.68 8.39
CA ASN A 94 6.73 -12.02 9.63
C ASN A 94 6.61 -10.82 10.58
N LEU A 95 5.92 -11.02 11.68
CA LEU A 95 5.74 -10.00 12.71
C LEU A 95 6.85 -10.15 13.73
N ILE A 96 7.90 -9.36 13.60
CA ILE A 96 9.15 -9.54 14.34
C ILE A 96 9.19 -8.73 15.63
N GLY A 97 8.51 -7.57 15.66
CA GLY A 97 8.53 -6.70 16.83
C GLY A 97 7.14 -6.21 17.20
N ALA A 98 6.98 -5.77 18.44
CA ALA A 98 5.75 -5.20 18.94
C ALA A 98 5.79 -3.69 18.81
N VAL A 99 4.68 -3.10 18.37
CA VAL A 99 4.52 -1.64 18.27
C VAL A 99 3.36 -1.24 19.16
N ARG A 100 3.58 -0.27 20.02
CA ARG A 100 2.55 0.21 20.96
C ARG A 100 1.97 1.56 20.56
N GLU A 101 2.79 2.41 19.95
CA GLU A 101 2.39 3.76 19.56
C GLU A 101 3.33 4.29 18.48
N GLY A 102 3.02 5.46 17.96
CA GLY A 102 3.84 6.14 16.98
C GLY A 102 3.34 5.93 15.55
N VAL A 103 4.25 6.02 14.61
CA VAL A 103 3.96 5.88 13.18
C VAL A 103 4.77 4.70 12.64
N ILE A 104 4.11 3.78 11.97
CA ILE A 104 4.79 2.75 11.20
C ILE A 104 4.85 3.16 9.74
N ARG A 105 5.89 2.71 9.06
CA ARG A 105 6.13 3.00 7.65
C ARG A 105 6.24 1.69 6.88
N ALA A 106 5.57 1.63 5.75
CA ALA A 106 5.66 0.51 4.83
C ALA A 106 6.36 0.96 3.55
N GLU A 107 7.17 0.08 3.01
CA GLU A 107 7.85 0.26 1.75
C GLU A 107 7.73 -1.02 0.94
N ALA A 108 7.29 -0.89 -0.30
CA ALA A 108 7.16 -2.03 -1.21
C ALA A 108 7.97 -1.78 -2.47
N THR A 109 8.74 -2.79 -2.87
CA THR A 109 9.48 -2.83 -4.12
C THR A 109 9.23 -4.16 -4.80
N PRO A 110 9.23 -4.22 -6.16
CA PRO A 110 8.99 -5.48 -6.85
C PRO A 110 10.20 -6.41 -6.75
N LEU A 111 9.92 -7.66 -6.41
CA LEU A 111 10.90 -8.74 -6.52
C LEU A 111 10.85 -9.41 -7.89
N HIS A 112 9.67 -9.45 -8.51
CA HIS A 112 9.45 -10.03 -9.82
C HIS A 112 8.25 -9.37 -10.49
N ARG A 113 8.41 -8.93 -11.72
CA ARG A 113 7.35 -8.36 -12.55
C ARG A 113 7.13 -9.29 -13.74
N GLY A 114 6.18 -10.20 -13.61
CA GLY A 114 5.88 -11.19 -14.63
C GLY A 114 4.46 -11.07 -15.15
N LYS A 115 4.17 -11.91 -16.14
CA LYS A 115 2.83 -12.14 -16.63
C LYS A 115 2.53 -13.62 -16.40
N PRO A 116 1.48 -13.99 -15.70
CA PRO A 116 0.40 -13.15 -15.14
C PRO A 116 0.63 -12.70 -13.68
N THR A 117 1.76 -12.99 -13.05
CA THR A 117 2.00 -12.72 -11.63
C THR A 117 3.16 -11.79 -11.40
N SER A 118 3.06 -11.00 -10.32
CA SER A 118 4.18 -10.21 -9.80
C SER A 118 4.35 -10.50 -8.31
N ILE A 119 5.56 -10.26 -7.81
CA ILE A 119 5.91 -10.47 -6.40
C ILE A 119 6.50 -9.18 -5.86
N TRP A 120 5.96 -8.76 -4.77
CA TRP A 120 6.35 -7.52 -4.10
C TRP A 120 6.73 -7.77 -2.64
#